data_e70c2d4f3827f2c62c518f32c82c5e98
#
_entry.id   e70c2d4f3827f2c62c518f32c82c5e98
#
_cell.length_a   1.000
_cell.length_b   1.000
_cell.length_c   1.000
_cell.angle_alpha   90.00
_cell.angle_beta   90.00
_cell.angle_gamma   90.00
#
_symmetry.space_group_name_H-M   'P 1'
#
loop_
_entity.id
_entity.type
_entity.pdbx_description
1 polymer ?
#
loop_
_entity_poly.entity_id
_entity_poly.type
_entity_poly.pdbx_seq_one_letter_code
_entity_poly.pdbx_strand_id
1 'polypeptide(L)'
;MTAGELKAGLEALTRAVSAVVEDAVAICEVPAPTFHEAERAAFVRRRGVALGLGDGALDDVGNVIWELPGDPSRATVVLTAHLDTVFGPEVRPQVTRRGPVLTAPGIGDNSLGVAAMLHLAATVQRQLTPRGTLVAAANVGEEGLGNLRGMRALWDHYGTRAGGWVVLEGGTFNDVEVAGVASRRYQITVTAAGGHSWRDFGQPSAIHALARLITAFETLPVPTDPRTTYNVGVIEGGTTVNTIAGQASCLLDLRSEGAAALARIDGSVNALARETAAATGTAIRLEVVGDRAGGRLPADHWVVRLVNAAATDAGIPVQWKTGSTDANVPLSHGVPAVCLGIGRAREFHTLAEEVDTSSAPSALGLIYRVLVAMLARPAGQV
;
A
#
# COMPACT_ATOMS: atom_id res chain seq x y z
N MET A 1 11.66 -24.77 15.48
CA MET A 1 10.68 -24.21 16.46
C MET A 1 9.95 -25.34 17.14
N THR A 2 9.83 -25.28 18.44
CA THR A 2 9.07 -26.24 19.25
C THR A 2 7.58 -25.80 19.34
N ALA A 3 6.69 -26.75 19.61
CA ALA A 3 5.28 -26.41 19.85
C ALA A 3 5.10 -25.47 21.06
N GLY A 4 6.02 -25.55 22.04
CA GLY A 4 6.03 -24.67 23.21
C GLY A 4 6.33 -23.21 22.88
N GLU A 5 7.31 -22.95 22.03
CA GLU A 5 7.65 -21.57 21.58
C GLU A 5 6.52 -20.93 20.80
N LEU A 6 5.89 -21.69 19.90
CA LEU A 6 4.72 -21.19 19.17
C LEU A 6 3.59 -20.83 20.13
N LYS A 7 3.28 -21.70 21.08
CA LYS A 7 2.23 -21.47 22.08
C LYS A 7 2.53 -20.24 22.94
N ALA A 8 3.77 -20.10 23.43
CA ALA A 8 4.18 -18.94 24.23
C ALA A 8 4.02 -17.61 23.48
N GLY A 9 4.40 -17.58 22.19
CA GLY A 9 4.21 -16.39 21.35
C GLY A 9 2.74 -16.04 21.10
N LEU A 10 1.90 -17.03 20.83
CA LEU A 10 0.45 -16.84 20.66
C LEU A 10 -0.21 -16.31 21.94
N GLU A 11 0.15 -16.85 23.10
CA GLU A 11 -0.35 -16.38 24.39
C GLU A 11 0.15 -14.95 24.70
N ALA A 12 1.40 -14.63 24.36
CA ALA A 12 1.94 -13.29 24.51
C ALA A 12 1.18 -12.27 23.66
N LEU A 13 0.89 -12.58 22.40
CA LEU A 13 0.10 -11.73 21.50
C LEU A 13 -1.34 -11.57 21.97
N THR A 14 -1.97 -12.65 22.45
CA THR A 14 -3.33 -12.57 23.01
C THR A 14 -3.38 -11.58 24.19
N ARG A 15 -2.38 -11.61 25.08
CA ARG A 15 -2.27 -10.64 26.18
C ARG A 15 -1.97 -9.22 25.70
N ALA A 16 -1.30 -9.07 24.55
CA ALA A 16 -0.90 -7.78 24.02
C ALA A 16 -2.00 -7.06 23.22
N VAL A 17 -3.12 -7.71 22.89
CA VAL A 17 -4.16 -7.14 22.00
C VAL A 17 -4.61 -5.75 22.43
N SER A 18 -4.87 -5.54 23.73
CA SER A 18 -5.27 -4.22 24.23
C SER A 18 -4.16 -3.18 23.97
N ALA A 19 -2.90 -3.53 24.18
CA ALA A 19 -1.77 -2.64 23.92
C ALA A 19 -1.59 -2.34 22.43
N VAL A 20 -1.83 -3.33 21.55
CA VAL A 20 -1.85 -3.12 20.09
C VAL A 20 -2.92 -2.10 19.71
N VAL A 21 -4.11 -2.20 20.28
CA VAL A 21 -5.23 -1.27 20.01
C VAL A 21 -4.91 0.14 20.51
N GLU A 22 -4.38 0.27 21.73
CA GLU A 22 -3.98 1.58 22.27
C GLU A 22 -2.83 2.20 21.46
N ASP A 23 -1.87 1.41 21.00
CA ASP A 23 -0.82 1.90 20.12
C ASP A 23 -1.36 2.33 18.74
N ALA A 24 -2.34 1.61 18.20
CA ALA A 24 -3.01 2.01 16.95
C ALA A 24 -3.70 3.39 17.10
N VAL A 25 -4.38 3.62 18.22
CA VAL A 25 -4.97 4.93 18.55
C VAL A 25 -3.90 6.01 18.60
N ALA A 26 -2.84 5.79 19.38
CA ALA A 26 -1.77 6.77 19.56
C ALA A 26 -1.01 7.07 18.25
N ILE A 27 -0.81 6.07 17.38
CA ILE A 27 -0.19 6.23 16.05
C ILE A 27 -1.13 7.03 15.13
N CYS A 28 -2.43 6.70 15.12
CA CYS A 28 -3.42 7.36 14.28
C CYS A 28 -3.50 8.87 14.57
N GLU A 29 -3.45 9.27 15.84
CA GLU A 29 -3.54 10.67 16.27
C GLU A 29 -2.31 11.51 15.91
N VAL A 30 -1.23 10.90 15.39
CA VAL A 30 -0.11 11.61 14.78
C VAL A 30 -0.33 11.69 13.25
N PRO A 31 -0.68 12.86 12.69
CA PRO A 31 -0.92 13.00 11.24
C PRO A 31 0.28 12.57 10.41
N ALA A 32 0.02 11.89 9.30
CA ALA A 32 1.06 11.45 8.36
C ALA A 32 0.57 11.48 6.91
N PRO A 33 0.31 12.66 6.32
CA PRO A 33 0.05 12.75 4.89
C PRO A 33 1.20 12.14 4.10
N THR A 34 0.92 11.52 2.96
CA THR A 34 1.97 11.06 2.05
C THR A 34 2.97 12.18 1.74
N PHE A 35 4.26 11.90 1.85
CA PHE A 35 5.42 12.82 1.83
C PHE A 35 5.66 13.64 3.11
N HIS A 36 4.81 13.51 4.15
CA HIS A 36 4.94 14.23 5.43
C HIS A 36 4.87 13.29 6.63
N GLU A 37 5.47 12.11 6.52
CA GLU A 37 5.39 11.02 7.51
C GLU A 37 6.36 11.19 8.70
N ALA A 38 7.27 12.14 8.66
CA ALA A 38 8.41 12.26 9.58
C ALA A 38 8.00 12.30 11.08
N GLU A 39 6.89 12.97 11.42
CA GLU A 39 6.43 13.07 12.80
C GLU A 39 5.92 11.71 13.30
N ARG A 40 5.12 11.00 12.50
CA ARG A 40 4.64 9.65 12.82
C ARG A 40 5.78 8.65 12.86
N ALA A 41 6.74 8.74 11.94
CA ALA A 41 7.95 7.91 11.95
C ALA A 41 8.72 8.06 13.25
N ALA A 42 8.96 9.31 13.69
CA ALA A 42 9.62 9.58 14.97
C ALA A 42 8.82 9.05 16.17
N PHE A 43 7.49 9.14 16.13
CA PHE A 43 6.62 8.56 17.18
C PHE A 43 6.74 7.05 17.23
N VAL A 44 6.61 6.38 16.08
CA VAL A 44 6.68 4.91 15.94
C VAL A 44 8.07 4.39 16.37
N ARG A 45 9.15 5.12 16.04
CA ARG A 45 10.50 4.81 16.51
C ARG A 45 10.58 4.79 18.03
N ARG A 46 10.05 5.80 18.73
CA ARG A 46 9.97 5.83 20.20
C ARG A 46 9.15 4.67 20.78
N ARG A 47 8.06 4.29 20.10
CA ARG A 47 7.26 3.12 20.52
C ARG A 47 8.05 1.82 20.38
N GLY A 48 8.84 1.67 19.31
CA GLY A 48 9.75 0.54 19.12
C GLY A 48 10.74 0.41 20.30
N VAL A 49 11.36 1.51 20.73
CA VAL A 49 12.22 1.53 21.92
C VAL A 49 11.46 1.05 23.16
N ALA A 50 10.25 1.57 23.40
CA ALA A 50 9.43 1.20 24.55
C ALA A 50 9.01 -0.28 24.53
N LEU A 51 8.87 -0.87 23.37
CA LEU A 51 8.58 -2.30 23.18
C LEU A 51 9.82 -3.20 23.23
N GLY A 52 11.03 -2.61 23.37
CA GLY A 52 12.28 -3.33 23.48
C GLY A 52 12.93 -3.71 22.14
N LEU A 53 12.46 -3.14 21.03
CA LEU A 53 13.06 -3.35 19.69
C LEU A 53 14.38 -2.59 19.50
N GLY A 54 14.70 -1.65 20.40
CA GLY A 54 15.81 -0.73 20.22
C GLY A 54 15.47 0.48 19.37
N ASP A 55 16.49 1.29 19.08
CA ASP A 55 16.34 2.51 18.30
C ASP A 55 16.39 2.16 16.81
N GLY A 56 15.23 2.10 16.17
CA GLY A 56 15.12 1.76 14.76
C GLY A 56 15.89 2.74 13.87
N ALA A 57 16.56 2.22 12.84
CA ALA A 57 17.26 3.03 11.85
C ALA A 57 16.27 3.77 10.96
N LEU A 58 16.61 5.02 10.62
CA LEU A 58 15.88 5.81 9.62
C LEU A 58 16.66 5.75 8.32
N ASP A 59 16.05 5.32 7.23
CA ASP A 59 16.68 5.36 5.91
C ASP A 59 16.48 6.73 5.22
N ASP A 60 17.10 6.87 4.04
CA ASP A 60 17.10 8.14 3.29
C ASP A 60 15.72 8.58 2.78
N VAL A 61 14.75 7.66 2.69
CA VAL A 61 13.37 7.97 2.26
C VAL A 61 12.40 8.14 3.43
N GLY A 62 12.83 7.83 4.66
CA GLY A 62 12.06 8.01 5.89
C GLY A 62 11.42 6.75 6.46
N ASN A 63 11.76 5.55 5.97
CA ASN A 63 11.35 4.31 6.60
C ASN A 63 12.03 4.15 7.97
N VAL A 64 11.31 3.60 8.94
CA VAL A 64 11.88 3.19 10.23
C VAL A 64 12.09 1.69 10.23
N ILE A 65 13.33 1.24 10.42
CA ILE A 65 13.73 -0.15 10.21
C ILE A 65 14.36 -0.72 11.48
N TRP A 66 13.92 -1.89 11.90
CA TRP A 66 14.51 -2.71 12.96
C TRP A 66 15.00 -4.02 12.35
N GLU A 67 16.30 -4.20 12.31
CA GLU A 67 16.89 -5.51 11.99
C GLU A 67 17.04 -6.31 13.28
N LEU A 68 16.37 -7.44 13.35
CA LEU A 68 16.42 -8.36 14.46
C LEU A 68 17.21 -9.62 14.02
N PRO A 69 18.54 -9.64 14.21
CA PRO A 69 19.38 -10.68 13.67
C PRO A 69 19.03 -12.05 14.23
N GLY A 70 19.20 -13.07 13.40
CA GLY A 70 18.96 -14.47 13.73
C GLY A 70 20.05 -15.38 13.18
N ASP A 71 19.74 -16.67 13.05
CA ASP A 71 20.62 -17.68 12.47
C ASP A 71 20.79 -17.42 10.95
N PRO A 72 21.99 -17.15 10.45
CA PRO A 72 22.23 -16.85 9.04
C PRO A 72 21.97 -18.04 8.09
N SER A 73 21.87 -19.25 8.61
CA SER A 73 21.47 -20.43 7.84
C SER A 73 19.95 -20.46 7.52
N ARG A 74 19.19 -19.53 8.10
CA ARG A 74 17.74 -19.43 7.93
C ARG A 74 17.35 -18.17 7.16
N ALA A 75 16.10 -18.14 6.71
CA ALA A 75 15.59 -17.07 5.89
C ALA A 75 15.56 -15.72 6.61
N THR A 76 15.88 -14.65 5.88
CA THR A 76 15.51 -13.29 6.27
C THR A 76 14.07 -13.04 5.84
N VAL A 77 13.24 -12.56 6.74
CA VAL A 77 11.83 -12.18 6.44
C VAL A 77 11.66 -10.70 6.72
N VAL A 78 11.03 -10.00 5.77
CA VAL A 78 10.69 -8.58 5.92
C VAL A 78 9.21 -8.47 6.28
N LEU A 79 8.92 -7.78 7.37
CA LEU A 79 7.57 -7.48 7.86
C LEU A 79 7.34 -5.98 7.78
N THR A 80 6.34 -5.54 7.03
CA THR A 80 6.08 -4.11 6.79
C THR A 80 4.66 -3.69 7.11
N ALA A 81 4.50 -2.41 7.45
CA ALA A 81 3.24 -1.69 7.48
C ALA A 81 3.52 -0.21 7.16
N HIS A 82 2.70 0.42 6.31
CA HIS A 82 2.96 1.79 5.90
C HIS A 82 2.49 2.83 6.93
N LEU A 83 3.22 3.95 6.98
CA LEU A 83 2.98 5.05 7.91
C LEU A 83 2.00 6.09 7.39
N ASP A 84 2.00 6.31 6.07
CA ASP A 84 1.25 7.40 5.46
C ASP A 84 -0.24 7.10 5.34
N THR A 85 -0.98 8.17 5.07
CA THR A 85 -2.43 8.14 4.81
C THR A 85 -2.76 9.05 3.63
N VAL A 86 -3.88 8.80 2.98
CA VAL A 86 -4.40 9.63 1.86
C VAL A 86 -4.83 11.04 2.29
N PHE A 87 -4.92 11.30 3.59
CA PHE A 87 -5.45 12.55 4.12
C PHE A 87 -4.42 13.67 4.08
N GLY A 88 -4.89 14.89 3.77
CA GLY A 88 -4.05 16.07 3.71
C GLY A 88 -3.60 16.59 5.08
N PRO A 89 -2.65 17.54 5.10
CA PRO A 89 -2.08 18.06 6.36
C PRO A 89 -3.07 18.87 7.21
N GLU A 90 -4.22 19.23 6.68
CA GLU A 90 -5.31 19.89 7.41
C GLU A 90 -6.10 18.93 8.31
N VAL A 91 -6.04 17.61 8.03
CA VAL A 91 -6.75 16.59 8.81
C VAL A 91 -5.99 16.29 10.09
N ARG A 92 -6.69 16.42 11.23
CA ARG A 92 -6.17 16.07 12.55
C ARG A 92 -6.99 14.90 13.08
N PRO A 93 -6.52 13.66 12.94
CA PRO A 93 -7.23 12.50 13.43
C PRO A 93 -7.44 12.57 14.94
N GLN A 94 -8.67 12.29 15.37
CA GLN A 94 -9.02 12.07 16.77
C GLN A 94 -9.85 10.81 16.84
N VAL A 95 -9.34 9.80 17.53
CA VAL A 95 -9.98 8.50 17.57
C VAL A 95 -11.14 8.50 18.55
N THR A 96 -12.31 8.13 18.06
CA THR A 96 -13.45 7.81 18.92
C THR A 96 -13.60 6.29 19.04
N ARG A 97 -14.04 5.83 20.22
CA ARG A 97 -14.15 4.39 20.51
C ARG A 97 -15.54 4.02 20.97
N ARG A 98 -16.10 2.97 20.37
CA ARG A 98 -17.37 2.34 20.78
C ARG A 98 -17.19 0.83 20.88
N GLY A 99 -16.87 0.34 22.08
CA GLY A 99 -16.51 -1.06 22.28
C GLY A 99 -15.25 -1.42 21.48
N PRO A 100 -15.29 -2.45 20.61
CA PRO A 100 -14.16 -2.82 19.77
C PRO A 100 -13.99 -1.95 18.51
N VAL A 101 -14.95 -1.06 18.22
CA VAL A 101 -14.92 -0.22 17.02
C VAL A 101 -14.22 1.09 17.33
N LEU A 102 -13.21 1.42 16.53
CA LEU A 102 -12.48 2.68 16.51
C LEU A 102 -12.87 3.44 15.23
N THR A 103 -13.06 4.76 15.35
CA THR A 103 -13.41 5.63 14.22
C THR A 103 -12.45 6.80 14.18
N ALA A 104 -11.68 6.90 13.12
CA ALA A 104 -10.85 8.05 12.76
C ALA A 104 -10.25 7.83 11.36
N PRO A 105 -9.92 8.89 10.59
CA PRO A 105 -9.22 8.76 9.31
C PRO A 105 -7.84 8.12 9.49
N GLY A 106 -7.58 7.01 8.77
CA GLY A 106 -6.31 6.28 8.82
C GLY A 106 -6.14 5.33 10.03
N ILE A 107 -7.22 5.01 10.76
CA ILE A 107 -7.16 4.09 11.90
C ILE A 107 -7.00 2.63 11.45
N GLY A 108 -7.73 2.22 10.40
CA GLY A 108 -7.62 0.92 9.76
C GLY A 108 -6.51 0.91 8.71
N ASP A 109 -6.36 2.00 7.98
CA ASP A 109 -5.43 2.17 6.89
C ASP A 109 -4.41 3.30 7.19
N ASN A 110 -3.24 3.04 7.86
CA ASN A 110 -2.79 1.71 8.28
C ASN A 110 -2.25 1.74 9.72
N SER A 111 -2.83 2.59 10.61
CA SER A 111 -2.33 2.74 11.99
C SER A 111 -2.39 1.43 12.79
N LEU A 112 -3.44 0.62 12.57
CA LEU A 112 -3.58 -0.68 13.22
C LEU A 112 -2.54 -1.68 12.70
N GLY A 113 -2.19 -1.63 11.39
CA GLY A 113 -1.13 -2.43 10.80
C GLY A 113 0.24 -2.11 11.39
N VAL A 114 0.57 -0.83 11.54
CA VAL A 114 1.84 -0.38 12.15
C VAL A 114 1.94 -0.83 13.61
N ALA A 115 0.87 -0.67 14.40
CA ALA A 115 0.85 -1.15 15.78
C ALA A 115 1.05 -2.66 15.87
N ALA A 116 0.35 -3.42 15.03
CA ALA A 116 0.50 -4.89 14.96
C ALA A 116 1.92 -5.31 14.57
N MET A 117 2.53 -4.65 13.59
CA MET A 117 3.91 -4.89 13.15
C MET A 117 4.89 -4.78 14.33
N LEU A 118 4.81 -3.69 15.11
CA LEU A 118 5.69 -3.47 16.27
C LEU A 118 5.54 -4.60 17.31
N HIS A 119 4.31 -4.97 17.67
CA HIS A 119 4.06 -6.00 18.67
C HIS A 119 4.43 -7.40 18.20
N LEU A 120 4.21 -7.72 16.91
CA LEU A 120 4.67 -8.96 16.29
C LEU A 120 6.20 -9.06 16.32
N ALA A 121 6.90 -8.01 15.88
CA ALA A 121 8.36 -7.95 15.90
C ALA A 121 8.93 -8.15 17.32
N ALA A 122 8.38 -7.42 18.29
CA ALA A 122 8.77 -7.53 19.70
C ALA A 122 8.49 -8.95 20.27
N THR A 123 7.40 -9.59 19.85
CA THR A 123 7.09 -10.96 20.27
C THR A 123 8.03 -11.97 19.64
N VAL A 124 8.33 -11.85 18.34
CA VAL A 124 9.32 -12.68 17.66
C VAL A 124 10.68 -12.57 18.34
N GLN A 125 11.13 -11.35 18.64
CA GLN A 125 12.42 -11.11 19.31
C GLN A 125 12.50 -11.80 20.67
N ARG A 126 11.43 -11.78 21.47
CA ARG A 126 11.42 -12.33 22.83
C ARG A 126 11.19 -13.84 22.89
N GLN A 127 10.44 -14.40 21.95
CA GLN A 127 9.91 -15.78 22.07
C GLN A 127 10.56 -16.79 21.14
N LEU A 128 11.34 -16.34 20.16
CA LEU A 128 11.91 -17.26 19.16
C LEU A 128 13.43 -17.26 19.17
N THR A 129 14.03 -18.44 19.43
CA THR A 129 15.46 -18.68 19.32
C THR A 129 15.75 -20.18 19.11
N PRO A 130 16.52 -20.63 18.10
CA PRO A 130 17.06 -19.84 16.99
C PRO A 130 16.01 -19.61 15.88
N ARG A 131 16.10 -18.48 15.20
CA ARG A 131 15.26 -18.11 14.06
C ARG A 131 16.09 -17.43 12.97
N GLY A 132 15.51 -17.23 11.79
CA GLY A 132 16.08 -16.34 10.78
C GLY A 132 16.07 -14.88 11.21
N THR A 133 16.62 -14.01 10.38
CA THR A 133 16.58 -12.56 10.60
C THR A 133 15.19 -12.02 10.29
N LEU A 134 14.61 -11.27 11.24
CA LEU A 134 13.41 -10.48 10.99
C LEU A 134 13.80 -9.03 10.77
N VAL A 135 13.39 -8.47 9.64
CA VAL A 135 13.42 -7.03 9.36
C VAL A 135 12.01 -6.50 9.53
N ALA A 136 11.76 -5.71 10.55
CA ALA A 136 10.49 -5.01 10.73
C ALA A 136 10.64 -3.57 10.24
N ALA A 137 9.74 -3.10 9.39
CA ALA A 137 9.83 -1.76 8.80
C ALA A 137 8.47 -1.05 8.79
N ALA A 138 8.42 0.13 9.39
CA ALA A 138 7.35 1.08 9.18
C ALA A 138 7.73 1.95 7.99
N ASN A 139 7.15 1.67 6.84
CA ASN A 139 7.52 2.27 5.57
C ASN A 139 6.65 3.47 5.19
N VAL A 140 7.13 4.27 4.25
CA VAL A 140 6.52 5.53 3.83
C VAL A 140 6.05 5.49 2.39
N GLY A 141 5.05 6.34 2.05
CA GLY A 141 4.66 6.58 0.66
C GLY A 141 4.02 5.37 -0.01
N GLU A 142 3.18 4.62 0.71
CA GLU A 142 2.33 3.60 0.10
C GLU A 142 1.25 4.27 -0.73
N GLU A 143 0.61 5.31 -0.18
CA GLU A 143 -0.59 5.91 -0.69
C GLU A 143 -0.39 6.80 -1.93
N GLY A 144 -1.39 6.78 -2.78
CA GLY A 144 -1.55 7.75 -3.86
C GLY A 144 -0.31 7.94 -4.73
N LEU A 145 0.21 9.17 -4.73
CA LEU A 145 1.40 9.58 -5.48
C LEU A 145 2.72 9.20 -4.78
N GLY A 146 2.67 8.67 -3.55
CA GLY A 146 3.83 8.09 -2.87
C GLY A 146 4.44 6.91 -3.61
N ASN A 147 3.62 6.22 -4.41
CA ASN A 147 4.05 5.23 -5.41
C ASN A 147 4.95 4.12 -4.83
N LEU A 148 4.67 3.69 -3.62
CA LEU A 148 5.42 2.64 -2.88
C LEU A 148 6.89 3.00 -2.65
N ARG A 149 7.25 4.30 -2.51
CA ARG A 149 8.64 4.73 -2.44
C ARG A 149 9.41 4.09 -1.29
N GLY A 150 8.78 3.92 -0.14
CA GLY A 150 9.37 3.27 1.02
C GLY A 150 9.63 1.78 0.78
N MET A 151 8.66 1.07 0.22
CA MET A 151 8.81 -0.34 -0.11
C MET A 151 9.86 -0.57 -1.21
N ARG A 152 9.96 0.34 -2.20
CA ARG A 152 11.03 0.28 -3.22
C ARG A 152 12.41 0.44 -2.59
N ALA A 153 12.60 1.36 -1.64
CA ALA A 153 13.87 1.50 -0.93
C ALA A 153 14.20 0.25 -0.09
N LEU A 154 13.21 -0.35 0.57
CA LEU A 154 13.38 -1.64 1.25
C LEU A 154 13.75 -2.76 0.26
N TRP A 155 13.13 -2.77 -0.91
CA TRP A 155 13.46 -3.72 -1.96
C TRP A 155 14.91 -3.55 -2.46
N ASP A 156 15.35 -2.33 -2.71
CA ASP A 156 16.70 -2.04 -3.18
C ASP A 156 17.76 -2.52 -2.17
N HIS A 157 17.43 -2.47 -0.87
CA HIS A 157 18.34 -2.91 0.19
C HIS A 157 18.27 -4.41 0.47
N TYR A 158 17.07 -4.99 0.59
CA TYR A 158 16.86 -6.39 0.98
C TYR A 158 16.62 -7.32 -0.21
N GLY A 159 15.86 -6.87 -1.21
CA GLY A 159 15.60 -7.53 -2.49
C GLY A 159 15.42 -9.03 -2.39
N THR A 160 16.14 -9.75 -3.25
CA THR A 160 16.13 -11.21 -3.29
C THR A 160 16.87 -11.88 -2.14
N ARG A 161 17.57 -11.12 -1.26
CA ARG A 161 18.19 -11.65 -0.03
C ARG A 161 17.14 -12.04 1.01
N ALA A 162 15.97 -11.39 0.97
CA ALA A 162 14.84 -11.77 1.79
C ALA A 162 14.19 -13.06 1.24
N GLY A 163 14.07 -14.07 2.09
CA GLY A 163 13.36 -15.31 1.77
C GLY A 163 11.84 -15.19 1.79
N GLY A 164 11.31 -14.00 2.12
CA GLY A 164 9.89 -13.72 2.07
C GLY A 164 9.52 -12.36 2.67
N TRP A 165 8.36 -11.85 2.25
CA TRP A 165 7.82 -10.55 2.64
C TRP A 165 6.41 -10.73 3.21
N VAL A 166 6.16 -10.12 4.34
CA VAL A 166 4.83 -10.05 4.96
C VAL A 166 4.45 -8.58 5.08
N VAL A 167 3.41 -8.18 4.38
CA VAL A 167 2.86 -6.82 4.40
C VAL A 167 1.60 -6.84 5.26
N LEU A 168 1.44 -5.86 6.12
CA LEU A 168 0.28 -5.74 6.99
C LEU A 168 -0.60 -4.58 6.56
N GLU A 169 -1.90 -4.91 6.42
CA GLU A 169 -2.98 -3.94 6.22
C GLU A 169 -3.94 -4.00 7.41
N GLY A 170 -4.15 -2.86 8.07
CA GLY A 170 -4.89 -2.85 9.33
C GLY A 170 -6.36 -3.22 9.21
N GLY A 171 -6.98 -2.97 8.06
CA GLY A 171 -8.43 -3.02 7.90
C GLY A 171 -9.01 -4.25 7.19
N THR A 172 -8.22 -5.20 6.75
CA THR A 172 -8.65 -6.25 5.81
C THR A 172 -8.59 -7.67 6.39
N PHE A 173 -9.06 -7.87 7.62
CA PHE A 173 -9.09 -9.20 8.24
C PHE A 173 -9.80 -10.25 7.37
N ASN A 174 -9.23 -11.42 7.22
CA ASN A 174 -9.55 -12.55 6.35
C ASN A 174 -9.13 -12.38 4.89
N ASP A 175 -8.94 -11.17 4.39
CA ASP A 175 -8.45 -10.98 3.04
C ASP A 175 -6.95 -11.28 3.02
N VAL A 176 -6.54 -12.09 2.06
CA VAL A 176 -5.15 -12.49 1.85
C VAL A 176 -4.77 -12.18 0.41
N GLU A 177 -3.74 -11.38 0.23
CA GLU A 177 -3.32 -11.00 -1.10
C GLU A 177 -1.93 -11.57 -1.41
N VAL A 178 -1.86 -12.33 -2.48
CA VAL A 178 -0.65 -12.86 -3.10
C VAL A 178 -0.58 -12.47 -4.58
N ALA A 179 -1.37 -11.47 -4.93
CA ALA A 179 -1.47 -10.92 -6.27
C ALA A 179 -1.63 -9.40 -6.19
N GLY A 180 -0.79 -8.68 -6.91
CA GLY A 180 -0.79 -7.23 -7.00
C GLY A 180 -1.38 -6.73 -8.31
N VAL A 181 -2.30 -5.74 -8.23
CA VAL A 181 -2.82 -5.02 -9.38
C VAL A 181 -1.76 -4.05 -9.90
N ALA A 182 -1.39 -4.18 -11.17
CA ALA A 182 -0.53 -3.19 -11.81
C ALA A 182 -1.28 -1.88 -12.04
N SER A 183 -0.60 -0.74 -11.86
CA SER A 183 -1.19 0.56 -12.17
C SER A 183 -0.20 1.51 -12.83
N ARG A 184 -0.71 2.39 -13.69
CA ARG A 184 0.02 3.53 -14.25
C ARG A 184 -0.80 4.80 -14.12
N ARG A 185 -0.19 5.83 -13.56
CA ARG A 185 -0.84 7.12 -13.33
C ARG A 185 -0.17 8.21 -14.13
N TYR A 186 -0.99 9.05 -14.74
CA TYR A 186 -0.52 10.18 -15.55
C TYR A 186 -1.03 11.50 -15.02
N GLN A 187 -0.13 12.48 -14.94
CA GLN A 187 -0.47 13.90 -15.05
C GLN A 187 -0.54 14.23 -16.53
N ILE A 188 -1.72 14.54 -17.04
CA ILE A 188 -1.93 14.98 -18.42
C ILE A 188 -2.10 16.49 -18.41
N THR A 189 -1.25 17.20 -19.15
CA THR A 189 -1.31 18.64 -19.28
C THR A 189 -1.53 19.01 -20.75
N VAL A 190 -2.56 19.83 -20.98
CA VAL A 190 -2.89 20.38 -22.28
C VAL A 190 -2.54 21.86 -22.28
N THR A 191 -1.83 22.34 -23.30
CA THR A 191 -1.52 23.76 -23.51
C THR A 191 -1.99 24.23 -24.87
N ALA A 192 -2.48 25.47 -24.90
CA ALA A 192 -2.98 26.16 -26.08
C ALA A 192 -2.57 27.63 -26.05
N ALA A 193 -2.77 28.35 -27.16
CA ALA A 193 -2.47 29.77 -27.23
C ALA A 193 -3.29 30.60 -26.24
N GLY A 194 -4.52 30.17 -25.96
CA GLY A 194 -5.47 30.98 -25.18
C GLY A 194 -5.97 32.20 -25.94
N GLY A 195 -6.68 33.11 -25.25
CA GLY A 195 -7.15 34.35 -25.85
C GLY A 195 -8.43 34.91 -25.22
N HIS A 196 -8.92 35.98 -25.78
CA HIS A 196 -10.16 36.58 -25.37
C HIS A 196 -11.37 35.88 -26.06
N SER A 197 -12.31 35.37 -25.30
CA SER A 197 -13.40 34.50 -25.80
C SER A 197 -14.20 35.08 -26.98
N TRP A 198 -14.34 36.40 -27.07
CA TRP A 198 -15.03 37.06 -28.17
C TRP A 198 -14.10 37.43 -29.34
N ARG A 199 -12.94 38.06 -29.05
CA ARG A 199 -12.05 38.56 -30.11
C ARG A 199 -11.31 37.45 -30.83
N ASP A 200 -10.90 36.43 -30.06
CA ASP A 200 -10.07 35.33 -30.55
C ASP A 200 -10.90 34.06 -30.73
N PHE A 201 -12.23 34.18 -30.93
CA PHE A 201 -13.14 33.06 -31.14
C PHE A 201 -12.65 32.18 -32.30
N GLY A 202 -12.56 30.84 -32.02
CA GLY A 202 -12.03 29.86 -32.94
C GLY A 202 -10.58 29.44 -32.66
N GLN A 203 -9.88 30.13 -31.75
CA GLN A 203 -8.58 29.66 -31.26
C GLN A 203 -8.73 28.39 -30.42
N PRO A 204 -7.71 27.49 -30.44
CA PRO A 204 -7.69 26.31 -29.59
C PRO A 204 -7.83 26.63 -28.11
N SER A 205 -8.67 25.84 -27.41
CA SER A 205 -8.85 25.91 -25.96
C SER A 205 -8.33 24.63 -25.30
N ALA A 206 -7.48 24.80 -24.31
CA ALA A 206 -6.92 23.67 -23.56
C ALA A 206 -8.02 22.87 -22.84
N ILE A 207 -9.05 23.54 -22.27
CA ILE A 207 -10.19 22.85 -21.64
C ILE A 207 -10.96 22.02 -22.67
N HIS A 208 -11.27 22.59 -23.85
CA HIS A 208 -12.03 21.86 -24.88
C HIS A 208 -11.24 20.65 -25.41
N ALA A 209 -9.94 20.80 -25.58
CA ALA A 209 -9.06 19.68 -26.00
C ALA A 209 -8.96 18.60 -24.92
N LEU A 210 -8.84 18.98 -23.65
CA LEU A 210 -8.82 18.02 -22.54
C LEU A 210 -10.17 17.28 -22.42
N ALA A 211 -11.29 17.98 -22.51
CA ALA A 211 -12.62 17.36 -22.47
C ALA A 211 -12.80 16.36 -23.62
N ARG A 212 -12.33 16.70 -24.83
CA ARG A 212 -12.34 15.78 -25.98
C ARG A 212 -11.48 14.55 -25.74
N LEU A 213 -10.29 14.69 -25.15
CA LEU A 213 -9.43 13.58 -24.80
C LEU A 213 -10.09 12.67 -23.77
N ILE A 214 -10.68 13.22 -22.70
CA ILE A 214 -11.37 12.45 -21.66
C ILE A 214 -12.56 11.67 -22.26
N THR A 215 -13.34 12.30 -23.13
CA THR A 215 -14.42 11.60 -23.85
C THR A 215 -13.89 10.48 -24.73
N ALA A 216 -12.74 10.68 -25.38
CA ALA A 216 -12.13 9.63 -26.19
C ALA A 216 -11.69 8.41 -25.37
N PHE A 217 -11.45 8.54 -24.07
CA PHE A 217 -11.16 7.40 -23.19
C PHE A 217 -12.29 6.38 -23.10
N GLU A 218 -13.54 6.75 -23.45
CA GLU A 218 -14.64 5.79 -23.57
C GLU A 218 -14.38 4.69 -24.62
N THR A 219 -13.46 4.93 -25.56
CA THR A 219 -13.07 3.96 -26.59
C THR A 219 -11.92 3.04 -26.17
N LEU A 220 -11.37 3.21 -24.95
CA LEU A 220 -10.27 2.40 -24.48
C LEU A 220 -10.66 0.93 -24.38
N PRO A 221 -9.75 0.00 -24.76
CA PRO A 221 -9.99 -1.42 -24.66
C PRO A 221 -9.88 -1.89 -23.20
N VAL A 222 -10.98 -1.92 -22.48
CA VAL A 222 -11.06 -2.27 -21.07
C VAL A 222 -11.64 -3.67 -20.90
N PRO A 223 -10.80 -4.75 -20.90
CA PRO A 223 -11.29 -6.10 -20.69
C PRO A 223 -11.75 -6.32 -19.24
N THR A 224 -12.69 -7.24 -19.07
CA THR A 224 -13.15 -7.71 -17.76
C THR A 224 -12.25 -8.83 -17.21
N ASP A 225 -11.53 -9.55 -18.09
CA ASP A 225 -10.56 -10.57 -17.74
C ASP A 225 -9.32 -10.44 -18.68
N PRO A 226 -8.14 -10.13 -18.14
CA PRO A 226 -7.91 -9.69 -16.77
C PRO A 226 -8.65 -8.36 -16.48
N ARG A 227 -9.18 -8.21 -15.27
CA ARG A 227 -9.89 -6.99 -14.88
C ARG A 227 -8.99 -5.78 -15.10
N THR A 228 -9.49 -4.84 -15.90
CA THR A 228 -8.77 -3.61 -16.28
C THR A 228 -9.70 -2.43 -16.07
N THR A 229 -9.18 -1.30 -15.62
CA THR A 229 -9.96 -0.09 -15.34
C THR A 229 -9.17 1.14 -15.71
N TYR A 230 -9.88 2.25 -15.92
CA TYR A 230 -9.31 3.59 -15.93
C TYR A 230 -10.21 4.55 -15.14
N ASN A 231 -9.63 5.64 -14.66
CA ASN A 231 -10.36 6.70 -13.98
C ASN A 231 -9.65 8.05 -14.15
N VAL A 232 -10.40 9.09 -14.46
CA VAL A 232 -9.94 10.47 -14.36
C VAL A 232 -10.48 11.02 -13.05
N GLY A 233 -9.62 11.12 -12.04
CA GLY A 233 -9.99 11.46 -10.67
C GLY A 233 -9.92 12.96 -10.37
N VAL A 234 -9.12 13.71 -11.11
CA VAL A 234 -8.92 15.17 -10.93
C VAL A 234 -8.91 15.84 -12.29
N ILE A 235 -9.54 17.01 -12.40
CA ILE A 235 -9.50 17.87 -13.57
C ILE A 235 -9.41 19.33 -13.13
N GLU A 236 -8.52 20.10 -13.77
CA GLU A 236 -8.30 21.51 -13.49
C GLU A 236 -8.07 22.28 -14.78
N GLY A 237 -8.37 23.59 -14.81
CA GLY A 237 -8.03 24.41 -15.97
C GLY A 237 -8.77 25.73 -16.09
N GLY A 238 -8.24 26.61 -16.93
CA GLY A 238 -8.79 27.94 -17.20
C GLY A 238 -8.50 28.95 -16.10
N THR A 239 -8.99 30.18 -16.30
CA THR A 239 -8.81 31.32 -15.37
C THR A 239 -10.10 32.08 -15.15
N THR A 240 -10.73 32.55 -16.22
CA THR A 240 -12.00 33.33 -16.15
C THR A 240 -12.96 32.89 -17.25
N VAL A 241 -14.26 33.18 -17.06
CA VAL A 241 -15.33 32.76 -17.98
C VAL A 241 -15.19 33.32 -19.41
N ASN A 242 -14.56 34.48 -19.57
CA ASN A 242 -14.35 35.13 -20.85
C ASN A 242 -12.93 35.00 -21.43
N THR A 243 -12.18 34.01 -20.96
CA THR A 243 -10.85 33.66 -21.44
C THR A 243 -10.88 32.29 -22.12
N ILE A 244 -10.34 32.16 -23.33
CA ILE A 244 -10.05 30.88 -23.95
C ILE A 244 -8.89 30.28 -23.13
N ALA A 245 -9.10 29.09 -22.55
CA ALA A 245 -8.14 28.48 -21.64
C ALA A 245 -6.82 28.15 -22.33
N GLY A 246 -5.72 28.71 -21.82
CA GLY A 246 -4.37 28.42 -22.27
C GLY A 246 -3.78 27.14 -21.68
N GLN A 247 -4.31 26.67 -20.53
CA GLN A 247 -3.87 25.45 -19.87
C GLN A 247 -5.04 24.72 -19.21
N ALA A 248 -4.98 23.38 -19.25
CA ALA A 248 -5.85 22.50 -18.50
C ALA A 248 -5.09 21.20 -18.18
N SER A 249 -5.46 20.49 -17.13
CA SER A 249 -4.81 19.25 -16.73
C SER A 249 -5.78 18.26 -16.09
N CYS A 250 -5.40 16.98 -16.07
CA CYS A 250 -6.10 15.95 -15.32
C CYS A 250 -5.12 14.89 -14.77
N LEU A 251 -5.58 14.15 -13.76
CA LEU A 251 -4.93 12.92 -13.28
C LEU A 251 -5.70 11.72 -13.78
N LEU A 252 -5.01 10.85 -14.52
CA LEU A 252 -5.53 9.58 -15.03
C LEU A 252 -4.88 8.41 -14.29
N ASP A 253 -5.69 7.48 -13.78
CA ASP A 253 -5.28 6.22 -13.16
C ASP A 253 -5.69 5.05 -14.06
N LEU A 254 -4.73 4.24 -14.50
CA LEU A 254 -4.92 3.00 -15.25
C LEU A 254 -4.57 1.83 -14.35
N ARG A 255 -5.43 0.80 -14.29
CA ARG A 255 -5.16 -0.40 -13.49
C ARG A 255 -5.47 -1.67 -14.29
N SER A 256 -4.70 -2.74 -14.03
CA SER A 256 -5.00 -4.07 -14.57
C SER A 256 -4.39 -5.18 -13.72
N GLU A 257 -5.08 -6.31 -13.62
CA GLU A 257 -4.54 -7.56 -13.08
C GLU A 257 -3.58 -8.26 -14.06
N GLY A 258 -3.49 -7.77 -15.31
CA GLY A 258 -2.62 -8.30 -16.35
C GLY A 258 -1.69 -7.26 -16.95
N ALA A 259 -0.36 -7.46 -16.84
CA ALA A 259 0.64 -6.53 -17.35
C ALA A 259 0.46 -6.23 -18.86
N ALA A 260 0.13 -7.24 -19.68
CA ALA A 260 -0.10 -7.06 -21.11
C ALA A 260 -1.37 -6.22 -21.40
N ALA A 261 -2.41 -6.33 -20.57
CA ALA A 261 -3.61 -5.52 -20.72
C ALA A 261 -3.34 -4.06 -20.30
N LEU A 262 -2.58 -3.85 -19.22
CA LEU A 262 -2.13 -2.51 -18.81
C LEU A 262 -1.30 -1.85 -19.92
N ALA A 263 -0.35 -2.56 -20.52
CA ALA A 263 0.47 -2.02 -21.59
C ALA A 263 -0.37 -1.66 -22.84
N ARG A 264 -1.42 -2.43 -23.15
CA ARG A 264 -2.33 -2.10 -24.28
C ARG A 264 -3.13 -0.83 -24.01
N ILE A 265 -3.76 -0.69 -22.83
CA ILE A 265 -4.53 0.51 -22.50
C ILE A 265 -3.63 1.75 -22.43
N ASP A 266 -2.41 1.60 -21.89
CA ASP A 266 -1.39 2.64 -21.86
C ASP A 266 -1.01 3.11 -23.27
N GLY A 267 -0.75 2.18 -24.18
CA GLY A 267 -0.51 2.51 -25.60
C GLY A 267 -1.67 3.24 -26.27
N SER A 268 -2.91 2.83 -25.96
CA SER A 268 -4.12 3.49 -26.48
C SER A 268 -4.28 4.91 -25.95
N VAL A 269 -4.03 5.16 -24.64
CA VAL A 269 -4.05 6.51 -24.07
C VAL A 269 -3.05 7.42 -24.77
N ASN A 270 -1.83 6.94 -25.00
CA ASN A 270 -0.79 7.69 -25.70
C ASN A 270 -1.17 7.99 -27.17
N ALA A 271 -1.86 7.08 -27.85
CA ALA A 271 -2.36 7.29 -29.22
C ALA A 271 -3.46 8.36 -29.22
N LEU A 272 -4.47 8.22 -28.36
CA LEU A 272 -5.59 9.19 -28.24
C LEU A 272 -5.10 10.61 -27.92
N ALA A 273 -4.07 10.73 -27.07
CA ALA A 273 -3.47 12.03 -26.75
C ALA A 273 -2.83 12.67 -27.99
N ARG A 274 -2.07 11.91 -28.80
CA ARG A 274 -1.48 12.41 -30.06
C ARG A 274 -2.55 12.81 -31.07
N GLU A 275 -3.58 11.98 -31.25
CA GLU A 275 -4.69 12.25 -32.17
C GLU A 275 -5.46 13.50 -31.75
N THR A 276 -5.75 13.65 -30.45
CA THR A 276 -6.46 14.80 -29.92
C THR A 276 -5.62 16.08 -30.11
N ALA A 277 -4.31 16.03 -29.79
CA ALA A 277 -3.42 17.15 -30.00
C ALA A 277 -3.42 17.63 -31.46
N ALA A 278 -3.29 16.72 -32.41
CA ALA A 278 -3.33 17.02 -33.84
C ALA A 278 -4.69 17.59 -34.29
N ALA A 279 -5.79 17.02 -33.82
CA ALA A 279 -7.13 17.44 -34.20
C ALA A 279 -7.56 18.79 -33.60
N THR A 280 -6.95 19.21 -32.48
CA THR A 280 -7.31 20.45 -31.78
C THR A 280 -6.29 21.57 -31.90
N GLY A 281 -5.11 21.31 -32.49
CA GLY A 281 -4.03 22.27 -32.59
C GLY A 281 -3.43 22.67 -31.23
N THR A 282 -3.49 21.75 -30.25
CA THR A 282 -2.96 21.93 -28.90
C THR A 282 -1.72 21.07 -28.68
N ALA A 283 -0.93 21.36 -27.62
CA ALA A 283 0.10 20.44 -27.15
C ALA A 283 -0.42 19.66 -25.95
N ILE A 284 -0.26 18.32 -25.96
CA ILE A 284 -0.66 17.43 -24.87
C ILE A 284 0.59 16.70 -24.38
N ARG A 285 0.92 16.87 -23.11
CA ARG A 285 2.01 16.18 -22.42
C ARG A 285 1.45 15.18 -21.42
N LEU A 286 1.95 13.96 -21.48
CA LEU A 286 1.70 12.92 -20.49
C LEU A 286 2.98 12.75 -19.66
N GLU A 287 2.83 12.88 -18.35
CA GLU A 287 3.90 12.65 -17.38
C GLU A 287 3.50 11.51 -16.46
N VAL A 288 4.32 10.47 -16.36
CA VAL A 288 4.07 9.36 -15.43
C VAL A 288 4.35 9.84 -14.01
N VAL A 289 3.31 9.86 -13.18
CA VAL A 289 3.38 10.27 -11.76
C VAL A 289 3.20 9.08 -10.81
N GLY A 290 2.96 7.89 -11.34
CA GLY A 290 2.89 6.64 -10.59
C GLY A 290 2.98 5.44 -11.53
N ASP A 291 3.74 4.43 -11.11
CA ASP A 291 3.92 3.19 -11.86
C ASP A 291 4.15 2.04 -10.89
N ARG A 292 3.12 1.23 -10.67
CA ARG A 292 3.19 0.05 -9.81
C ARG A 292 3.15 -1.20 -10.68
N ALA A 293 4.22 -1.98 -10.70
CA ALA A 293 4.20 -3.27 -11.36
C ALA A 293 3.27 -4.23 -10.59
N GLY A 294 2.58 -5.09 -11.32
CA GLY A 294 1.79 -6.17 -10.73
C GLY A 294 2.58 -7.48 -10.71
N GLY A 295 2.15 -8.40 -9.87
CA GLY A 295 2.72 -9.74 -9.77
C GLY A 295 1.75 -10.69 -9.09
N ARG A 296 1.97 -12.00 -9.25
CA ARG A 296 1.09 -13.02 -8.64
C ARG A 296 1.90 -14.26 -8.31
N LEU A 297 1.72 -14.80 -7.10
CA LEU A 297 2.21 -16.14 -6.78
C LEU A 297 1.26 -17.20 -7.35
N PRO A 298 1.81 -18.33 -7.87
CA PRO A 298 0.99 -19.48 -8.25
C PRO A 298 0.15 -20.02 -7.09
N ALA A 299 -1.02 -20.56 -7.38
CA ALA A 299 -1.94 -21.09 -6.34
C ALA A 299 -1.32 -22.24 -5.52
N ASP A 300 -0.36 -22.96 -6.09
CA ASP A 300 0.40 -24.02 -5.45
C ASP A 300 1.73 -23.54 -4.83
N HIS A 301 1.96 -22.23 -4.78
CA HIS A 301 3.16 -21.67 -4.17
C HIS A 301 3.23 -21.99 -2.67
N TRP A 302 4.42 -22.21 -2.14
CA TRP A 302 4.60 -22.62 -0.74
C TRP A 302 4.02 -21.61 0.27
N VAL A 303 4.06 -20.28 -0.03
CA VAL A 303 3.43 -19.25 0.82
C VAL A 303 1.92 -19.44 0.88
N VAL A 304 1.28 -19.73 -0.26
CA VAL A 304 -0.17 -19.97 -0.33
C VAL A 304 -0.54 -21.18 0.53
N ARG A 305 0.22 -22.29 0.39
CA ARG A 305 0.02 -23.49 1.24
C ARG A 305 0.25 -23.21 2.72
N LEU A 306 1.29 -22.43 3.05
CA LEU A 306 1.61 -22.04 4.42
C LEU A 306 0.46 -21.24 5.06
N VAL A 307 -0.04 -20.22 4.36
CA VAL A 307 -1.16 -19.39 4.86
C VAL A 307 -2.43 -20.23 5.03
N ASN A 308 -2.76 -21.12 4.08
CA ASN A 308 -3.91 -22.02 4.20
C ASN A 308 -3.78 -22.94 5.42
N ALA A 309 -2.62 -23.53 5.66
CA ALA A 309 -2.39 -24.39 6.82
C ALA A 309 -2.52 -23.60 8.13
N ALA A 310 -1.87 -22.43 8.23
CA ALA A 310 -1.94 -21.58 9.41
C ALA A 310 -3.36 -21.07 9.70
N ALA A 311 -4.11 -20.74 8.65
CA ALA A 311 -5.50 -20.29 8.76
C ALA A 311 -6.43 -21.44 9.19
N THR A 312 -6.24 -22.64 8.64
CA THR A 312 -6.98 -23.85 9.03
C THR A 312 -6.74 -24.16 10.52
N ASP A 313 -5.49 -24.14 10.96
CA ASP A 313 -5.12 -24.36 12.37
C ASP A 313 -5.71 -23.29 13.31
N ALA A 314 -5.91 -22.08 12.81
CA ALA A 314 -6.51 -20.97 13.55
C ALA A 314 -8.04 -20.90 13.43
N GLY A 315 -8.67 -21.73 12.59
CA GLY A 315 -10.10 -21.70 12.31
C GLY A 315 -10.56 -20.42 11.58
N ILE A 316 -9.68 -19.81 10.77
CA ILE A 316 -9.95 -18.57 10.05
C ILE A 316 -10.24 -18.88 8.58
N PRO A 317 -11.44 -18.56 8.06
CA PRO A 317 -11.74 -18.68 6.64
C PRO A 317 -11.06 -17.54 5.88
N VAL A 318 -10.00 -17.82 5.13
CA VAL A 318 -9.32 -16.83 4.29
C VAL A 318 -10.03 -16.62 2.96
N GLN A 319 -10.01 -15.39 2.49
CA GLN A 319 -10.47 -14.97 1.16
C GLN A 319 -9.29 -14.47 0.35
N TRP A 320 -8.99 -15.14 -0.76
CA TRP A 320 -7.93 -14.72 -1.66
C TRP A 320 -8.38 -13.53 -2.49
N LYS A 321 -7.62 -12.45 -2.41
CA LYS A 321 -7.89 -11.19 -3.11
C LYS A 321 -6.71 -10.78 -3.97
N THR A 322 -6.97 -9.82 -4.83
CA THR A 322 -5.95 -9.09 -5.58
C THR A 322 -6.07 -7.62 -5.17
N GLY A 323 -5.01 -7.05 -4.66
CA GLY A 323 -4.96 -5.67 -4.19
C GLY A 323 -3.88 -4.84 -4.89
N SER A 324 -3.70 -3.62 -4.45
CA SER A 324 -2.58 -2.76 -4.85
C SER A 324 -1.97 -2.18 -3.59
N THR A 325 -1.04 -2.90 -3.01
CA THR A 325 -0.39 -2.63 -1.73
C THR A 325 1.13 -2.67 -1.88
N ASP A 326 1.84 -2.47 -0.81
CA ASP A 326 3.29 -2.66 -0.73
C ASP A 326 3.76 -4.04 -1.23
N ALA A 327 2.92 -5.08 -1.10
CA ALA A 327 3.21 -6.41 -1.63
C ALA A 327 3.45 -6.44 -3.15
N ASN A 328 2.96 -5.44 -3.89
CA ASN A 328 3.21 -5.32 -5.33
C ASN A 328 4.70 -5.34 -5.68
N VAL A 329 5.55 -4.71 -4.86
CA VAL A 329 6.98 -4.62 -5.17
C VAL A 329 7.63 -6.01 -5.18
N PRO A 330 7.66 -6.80 -4.07
CA PRO A 330 8.26 -8.13 -4.11
C PRO A 330 7.52 -9.09 -5.05
N LEU A 331 6.19 -9.02 -5.16
CA LEU A 331 5.42 -9.87 -6.10
C LEU A 331 5.78 -9.62 -7.55
N SER A 332 6.03 -8.35 -7.95
CA SER A 332 6.44 -8.02 -9.31
C SER A 332 7.79 -8.60 -9.72
N HIS A 333 8.63 -8.90 -8.74
CA HIS A 333 9.92 -9.56 -8.92
C HIS A 333 9.86 -11.08 -8.74
N GLY A 334 8.66 -11.65 -8.56
CA GLY A 334 8.48 -13.09 -8.38
C GLY A 334 8.97 -13.62 -7.02
N VAL A 335 9.17 -12.74 -6.04
CA VAL A 335 9.64 -13.13 -4.69
C VAL A 335 8.43 -13.42 -3.79
N PRO A 336 8.53 -14.43 -2.90
CA PRO A 336 7.46 -14.77 -1.99
C PRO A 336 6.99 -13.60 -1.14
N ALA A 337 5.75 -13.17 -1.31
CA ALA A 337 5.14 -12.09 -0.55
C ALA A 337 3.66 -12.38 -0.29
N VAL A 338 3.17 -11.89 0.86
CA VAL A 338 1.77 -11.97 1.24
C VAL A 338 1.37 -10.70 1.98
N CYS A 339 0.20 -10.16 1.65
CA CYS A 339 -0.45 -9.12 2.43
C CYS A 339 -1.53 -9.75 3.32
N LEU A 340 -1.57 -9.37 4.60
CA LEU A 340 -2.44 -9.91 5.62
C LEU A 340 -3.09 -8.79 6.44
N GLY A 341 -4.40 -8.93 6.67
CA GLY A 341 -5.20 -7.97 7.41
C GLY A 341 -5.39 -8.27 8.90
N ILE A 342 -5.78 -7.27 9.69
CA ILE A 342 -5.90 -7.37 11.15
C ILE A 342 -7.32 -7.13 11.64
N GLY A 343 -7.89 -5.95 11.41
CA GLY A 343 -9.25 -5.57 11.75
C GLY A 343 -10.21 -5.67 10.57
N ARG A 344 -11.49 -5.32 10.79
CA ARG A 344 -12.47 -5.14 9.73
C ARG A 344 -12.80 -3.66 9.60
N ALA A 345 -12.19 -3.00 8.63
CA ALA A 345 -12.45 -1.59 8.38
C ALA A 345 -13.57 -1.38 7.35
N ARG A 346 -14.15 -0.20 7.44
CA ARG A 346 -15.15 0.34 6.51
C ARG A 346 -14.84 1.80 6.25
N GLU A 347 -15.45 2.36 5.21
CA GLU A 347 -15.32 3.77 4.84
C GLU A 347 -13.86 4.20 4.59
N PHE A 348 -13.05 3.29 4.03
CA PHE A 348 -11.67 3.57 3.66
C PHE A 348 -11.53 4.88 2.90
N HIS A 349 -10.48 5.64 3.18
CA HIS A 349 -10.17 6.92 2.53
C HIS A 349 -11.22 8.02 2.77
N THR A 350 -12.03 7.89 3.83
CA THR A 350 -12.96 8.94 4.27
C THR A 350 -12.68 9.37 5.71
N LEU A 351 -13.20 10.54 6.09
CA LEU A 351 -13.08 11.02 7.48
C LEU A 351 -13.91 10.16 8.47
N ALA A 352 -14.81 9.32 7.97
CA ALA A 352 -15.64 8.41 8.75
C ALA A 352 -15.08 6.99 8.82
N GLU A 353 -13.84 6.79 8.42
CA GLU A 353 -13.19 5.48 8.47
C GLU A 353 -13.28 4.87 9.86
N GLU A 354 -13.70 3.62 9.92
CA GLU A 354 -13.80 2.86 11.16
C GLU A 354 -13.21 1.46 11.03
N VAL A 355 -12.70 0.92 12.14
CA VAL A 355 -12.19 -0.46 12.20
C VAL A 355 -12.73 -1.19 13.43
N ASP A 356 -13.29 -2.37 13.21
CA ASP A 356 -13.63 -3.32 14.27
C ASP A 356 -12.40 -4.17 14.59
N THR A 357 -11.89 -4.01 15.81
CA THR A 357 -10.68 -4.70 16.30
C THR A 357 -10.96 -6.06 16.95
N SER A 358 -12.21 -6.53 16.96
CA SER A 358 -12.58 -7.84 17.57
C SER A 358 -11.87 -9.02 16.93
N SER A 359 -11.44 -8.89 15.68
CA SER A 359 -10.66 -9.90 14.94
C SER A 359 -9.16 -9.87 15.25
N ALA A 360 -8.64 -8.83 15.89
CA ALA A 360 -7.20 -8.66 16.13
C ALA A 360 -6.53 -9.85 16.83
N PRO A 361 -7.11 -10.51 17.86
CA PRO A 361 -6.50 -11.69 18.47
C PRO A 361 -6.25 -12.82 17.46
N SER A 362 -7.23 -13.11 16.61
CA SER A 362 -7.15 -14.17 15.60
C SER A 362 -6.19 -13.81 14.50
N ALA A 363 -6.22 -12.54 14.01
CA ALA A 363 -5.34 -12.04 12.98
C ALA A 363 -3.87 -12.08 13.41
N LEU A 364 -3.54 -11.55 14.60
CA LEU A 364 -2.19 -11.59 15.16
C LEU A 364 -1.69 -13.03 15.30
N GLY A 365 -2.57 -13.96 15.71
CA GLY A 365 -2.26 -15.37 15.80
C GLY A 365 -1.93 -16.01 14.43
N LEU A 366 -2.70 -15.68 13.39
CA LEU A 366 -2.44 -16.14 12.01
C LEU A 366 -1.12 -15.58 11.49
N ILE A 367 -0.94 -14.26 11.59
CA ILE A 367 0.27 -13.58 11.09
C ILE A 367 1.52 -14.12 11.79
N TYR A 368 1.47 -14.31 13.12
CA TYR A 368 2.57 -14.87 13.88
C TYR A 368 2.94 -16.29 13.41
N ARG A 369 1.96 -17.17 13.17
CA ARG A 369 2.19 -18.52 12.62
C ARG A 369 2.91 -18.45 11.26
N VAL A 370 2.46 -17.56 10.37
CA VAL A 370 3.06 -17.35 9.06
C VAL A 370 4.50 -16.86 9.20
N LEU A 371 4.73 -15.79 9.99
CA LEU A 371 6.07 -15.23 10.22
C LEU A 371 7.05 -16.27 10.76
N VAL A 372 6.65 -16.98 11.78
CA VAL A 372 7.49 -17.97 12.45
C VAL A 372 7.86 -19.12 11.50
N ALA A 373 6.91 -19.59 10.70
CA ALA A 373 7.16 -20.64 9.72
C ALA A 373 8.11 -20.15 8.60
N MET A 374 7.95 -18.90 8.15
CA MET A 374 8.86 -18.30 7.17
C MET A 374 10.28 -18.14 7.73
N LEU A 375 10.42 -17.63 8.97
CA LEU A 375 11.72 -17.48 9.66
C LEU A 375 12.43 -18.81 9.98
N ALA A 376 11.70 -19.91 10.00
CA ALA A 376 12.24 -21.24 10.21
C ALA A 376 12.81 -21.89 8.93
N ARG A 377 12.53 -21.35 7.75
CA ARG A 377 13.01 -21.91 6.47
C ARG A 377 14.52 -21.77 6.33
N PRO A 378 15.17 -22.69 5.59
CA PRO A 378 16.56 -22.52 5.21
C PRO A 378 16.78 -21.26 4.36
N ALA A 379 17.92 -20.61 4.53
CA ALA A 379 18.33 -19.51 3.66
C ALA A 379 18.47 -19.99 2.19
N GLY A 380 18.08 -19.14 1.24
CA GLY A 380 18.19 -19.41 -0.19
C GLY A 380 17.14 -20.38 -0.78
N GLN A 381 16.18 -20.86 0.00
CA GLN A 381 15.00 -21.58 -0.50
C GLN A 381 13.83 -20.58 -0.72
N VAL A 382 13.93 -19.82 -1.80
CA VAL A 382 12.89 -18.86 -2.23
C VAL A 382 11.82 -19.58 -3.04
#